data_f2262fa16bb10fd939c8b36a5ddaa9f1
#
_entry.id   f2262fa16bb10fd939c8b36a5ddaa9f1
#
_cell.length_a   1.000
_cell.length_b   1.000
_cell.length_c   1.000
_cell.angle_alpha   90.00
_cell.angle_beta   90.00
_cell.angle_gamma   90.00
#
_symmetry.space_group_name_H-M   'P 1'
#
loop_
_entity.id
_entity.type
_entity.pdbx_description
1 polymer ?
#
loop_
_entity_poly.entity_id
_entity_poly.type
_entity_poly.pdbx_seq_one_letter_code
_entity_poly.pdbx_strand_id
1 'polypeptide(L)'
;PYAPPDVSYVSRNNVRIHPNLYAGGHTNGGKVCLSILGTWSGPKWTSIMDITTILLTIQSLLDDNPLHHEPGLKKSANTNTLYNEIIKYESLNTLLLKNYTDGGQLFVSFREYMDIEINKIGSDKIIDYVKEFCSKNNDSKVVVPIYRINTILSYSLLSNNIGRLKHLK
;
A
#
# COMPACT_ATOMS: atom_id res chain seq x y z
N PRO A 1 5.26 27.56 -0.72
CA PRO A 1 3.85 27.57 -0.31
C PRO A 1 3.73 27.79 1.21
N TYR A 2 2.80 28.64 1.64
CA TYR A 2 2.64 29.00 3.05
C TYR A 2 1.71 28.05 3.82
N ALA A 3 0.99 27.18 3.12
CA ALA A 3 0.11 26.18 3.68
C ALA A 3 0.39 24.81 3.07
N PRO A 4 0.15 23.70 3.83
CA PRO A 4 0.27 22.36 3.27
C PRO A 4 -0.80 22.15 2.20
N PRO A 5 -0.53 21.28 1.20
CA PRO A 5 -1.56 20.85 0.26
C PRO A 5 -2.55 19.88 0.92
N ASP A 6 -3.71 19.75 0.32
CA ASP A 6 -4.62 18.65 0.62
C ASP A 6 -4.10 17.35 -0.02
N VAL A 7 -3.98 16.30 0.80
CA VAL A 7 -3.45 15.00 0.37
C VAL A 7 -4.43 13.90 0.72
N SER A 8 -4.76 13.08 -0.27
CA SER A 8 -5.64 11.93 -0.11
C SER A 8 -4.96 10.65 -0.62
N TYR A 9 -5.16 9.55 0.08
CA TYR A 9 -4.64 8.24 -0.30
C TYR A 9 -5.72 7.42 -1.02
N VAL A 10 -5.50 7.11 -2.29
CA VAL A 10 -6.40 6.26 -3.09
C VAL A 10 -5.92 4.82 -3.00
N SER A 11 -6.48 4.05 -2.07
CA SER A 11 -6.07 2.67 -1.80
C SER A 11 -6.50 1.67 -2.88
N ARG A 12 -7.53 1.99 -3.67
CA ARG A 12 -8.21 1.09 -4.62
C ARG A 12 -8.74 -0.23 -4.03
N ASN A 13 -8.79 -0.31 -2.72
CA ASN A 13 -9.42 -1.36 -1.93
C ASN A 13 -9.96 -0.79 -0.61
N ASN A 14 -10.55 -1.64 0.23
CA ASN A 14 -11.08 -1.23 1.53
C ASN A 14 -10.14 -1.59 2.69
N VAL A 15 -8.90 -1.97 2.40
CA VAL A 15 -7.92 -2.35 3.42
C VAL A 15 -7.08 -1.13 3.79
N ARG A 16 -7.07 -0.78 5.07
CA ARG A 16 -6.16 0.23 5.60
C ARG A 16 -4.78 -0.39 5.77
N ILE A 17 -3.91 -0.14 4.78
CA ILE A 17 -2.57 -0.76 4.70
C ILE A 17 -1.55 -0.15 5.67
N HIS A 18 -1.84 1.02 6.22
CA HIS A 18 -0.97 1.70 7.19
C HIS A 18 -1.82 2.55 8.15
N PRO A 19 -1.45 2.68 9.44
CA PRO A 19 -2.14 3.56 10.39
C PRO A 19 -2.32 5.00 9.94
N ASN A 20 -1.36 5.53 9.21
CA ASN A 20 -1.39 6.90 8.69
C ASN A 20 -2.08 7.05 7.33
N LEU A 21 -2.39 5.92 6.63
CA LEU A 21 -3.01 5.91 5.31
C LEU A 21 -4.38 5.27 5.37
N TYR A 22 -5.43 6.05 5.50
CA TYR A 22 -6.79 5.54 5.61
C TYR A 22 -7.29 4.99 4.28
N ALA A 23 -7.97 3.87 4.31
CA ALA A 23 -8.62 3.35 3.12
C ALA A 23 -9.72 4.31 2.66
N GLY A 24 -9.62 4.77 1.41
CA GLY A 24 -10.59 5.66 0.78
C GLY A 24 -11.33 5.04 -0.40
N GLY A 25 -11.16 3.74 -0.60
CA GLY A 25 -11.75 3.03 -1.73
C GLY A 25 -11.16 3.47 -3.07
N HIS A 26 -11.98 3.39 -4.12
CA HIS A 26 -11.52 3.60 -5.50
C HIS A 26 -11.48 5.06 -5.94
N THR A 27 -12.27 5.94 -5.36
CA THR A 27 -12.51 7.30 -5.90
C THR A 27 -12.31 8.43 -4.91
N ASN A 28 -12.71 8.27 -3.65
CA ASN A 28 -12.81 9.42 -2.73
C ASN A 28 -11.53 9.70 -1.94
N GLY A 29 -10.54 8.81 -2.02
CA GLY A 29 -9.32 8.92 -1.24
C GLY A 29 -9.55 8.87 0.28
N GLY A 30 -8.62 8.29 1.01
CA GLY A 30 -8.60 8.27 2.46
C GLY A 30 -7.73 9.38 3.03
N LYS A 31 -7.97 9.72 4.28
CA LYS A 31 -7.16 10.70 5.01
C LYS A 31 -5.71 10.23 5.11
N VAL A 32 -4.77 11.14 4.90
CA VAL A 32 -3.35 10.96 5.21
C VAL A 32 -3.03 11.68 6.51
N CYS A 33 -2.55 10.93 7.52
CA CYS A 33 -2.24 11.44 8.85
C CYS A 33 -0.76 11.76 8.97
N LEU A 34 -0.39 13.03 8.75
CA LEU A 34 0.98 13.53 8.92
C LEU A 34 0.94 14.87 9.68
N SER A 35 1.90 15.07 10.58
CA SER A 35 2.01 16.32 11.32
C SER A 35 2.24 17.52 10.40
N ILE A 36 3.07 17.37 9.39
CA ILE A 36 3.36 18.41 8.39
C ILE A 36 2.13 18.80 7.56
N LEU A 37 1.12 17.92 7.42
CA LEU A 37 -0.16 18.24 6.79
C LEU A 37 -1.19 18.85 7.76
N GLY A 38 -0.84 18.97 9.05
CA GLY A 38 -1.78 19.39 10.08
C GLY A 38 -2.85 18.35 10.45
N THR A 39 -2.75 17.14 9.95
CA THR A 39 -3.72 16.05 10.18
C THR A 39 -3.32 15.13 11.33
N TRP A 40 -2.17 15.41 11.97
CA TRP A 40 -1.64 14.72 13.14
C TRP A 40 -0.89 15.67 14.07
N SER A 41 -0.61 15.26 15.31
CA SER A 41 0.21 16.00 16.25
C SER A 41 1.68 15.97 15.86
N GLY A 42 2.40 17.08 16.05
CA GLY A 42 3.84 17.20 15.79
C GLY A 42 4.23 18.43 15.00
N PRO A 43 5.42 18.44 14.38
CA PRO A 43 5.92 19.56 13.59
C PRO A 43 4.94 19.99 12.50
N LYS A 44 4.76 21.28 12.34
CA LYS A 44 3.85 21.87 11.36
C LYS A 44 4.55 22.13 10.04
N TRP A 45 3.75 22.35 8.99
CA TRP A 45 4.22 22.81 7.69
C TRP A 45 5.02 24.12 7.82
N THR A 46 6.08 24.20 7.06
CA THR A 46 6.88 25.43 6.90
C THR A 46 7.03 25.76 5.42
N SER A 47 7.31 27.03 5.10
CA SER A 47 7.40 27.51 3.71
C SER A 47 8.54 26.90 2.87
N ILE A 48 9.49 26.22 3.51
CA ILE A 48 10.57 25.50 2.81
C ILE A 48 10.18 24.06 2.38
N MET A 49 9.05 23.57 2.86
CA MET A 49 8.57 22.22 2.52
C MET A 49 7.87 22.22 1.15
N ASP A 50 7.95 21.10 0.47
CA ASP A 50 7.38 20.85 -0.84
C ASP A 50 6.74 19.44 -0.93
N ILE A 51 6.30 19.04 -2.11
CA ILE A 51 5.72 17.72 -2.35
C ILE A 51 6.73 16.60 -2.07
N THR A 52 8.00 16.83 -2.34
CA THR A 52 9.06 15.85 -2.06
C THR A 52 9.15 15.54 -0.58
N THR A 53 9.04 16.58 0.27
CA THR A 53 8.99 16.41 1.73
C THR A 53 7.85 15.49 2.16
N ILE A 54 6.66 15.65 1.56
CA ILE A 54 5.49 14.81 1.87
C ILE A 54 5.75 13.36 1.44
N LEU A 55 6.22 13.14 0.20
CA LEU A 55 6.45 11.81 -0.33
C LEU A 55 7.53 11.06 0.45
N LEU A 56 8.63 11.72 0.79
CA LEU A 56 9.69 11.14 1.62
C LEU A 56 9.20 10.84 3.04
N THR A 57 8.36 11.70 3.61
CA THR A 57 7.75 11.43 4.93
C THR A 57 6.85 10.20 4.88
N ILE A 58 6.01 10.07 3.84
CA ILE A 58 5.18 8.86 3.66
C ILE A 58 6.07 7.63 3.49
N GLN A 59 7.09 7.71 2.65
CA GLN A 59 8.02 6.59 2.40
C GLN A 59 8.71 6.14 3.70
N SER A 60 9.10 7.08 4.55
CA SER A 60 9.77 6.76 5.83
C SER A 60 8.88 6.04 6.85
N LEU A 61 7.56 6.09 6.67
CA LEU A 61 6.61 5.37 7.52
C LEU A 61 6.38 3.91 7.06
N LEU A 62 6.69 3.59 5.80
CA LEU A 62 6.43 2.28 5.22
C LEU A 62 7.54 1.31 5.65
N ASP A 63 7.27 0.56 6.69
CA ASP A 63 8.17 -0.46 7.26
C ASP A 63 7.49 -1.84 7.39
N ASP A 64 8.24 -2.84 7.87
CA ASP A 64 7.76 -4.21 8.03
C ASP A 64 6.76 -4.39 9.19
N ASN A 65 6.55 -3.36 10.02
CA ASN A 65 5.68 -3.43 11.19
C ASN A 65 4.77 -2.19 11.31
N PRO A 66 3.92 -1.93 10.34
CA PRO A 66 3.15 -0.68 10.26
C PRO A 66 2.26 -0.42 11.49
N LEU A 67 1.76 -1.45 12.18
CA LEU A 67 0.98 -1.25 13.41
C LEU A 67 1.78 -0.63 14.56
N HIS A 68 3.10 -0.56 14.47
CA HIS A 68 3.91 0.18 15.46
C HIS A 68 3.64 1.69 15.44
N HIS A 69 3.12 2.20 14.32
CA HIS A 69 2.71 3.60 14.17
C HIS A 69 1.31 3.90 14.73
N GLU A 70 0.54 2.87 15.19
CA GLU A 70 -0.77 3.10 15.80
C GLU A 70 -0.64 3.43 17.29
N PRO A 71 -0.99 4.65 17.72
CA PRO A 71 -0.91 5.05 19.12
C PRO A 71 -1.84 4.20 20.00
N GLY A 72 -1.35 3.84 21.19
CA GLY A 72 -2.15 3.14 22.19
C GLY A 72 -2.46 1.68 21.89
N LEU A 73 -2.01 1.16 20.76
CA LEU A 73 -2.18 -0.25 20.46
C LEU A 73 -1.26 -1.10 21.34
N LYS A 74 -1.85 -1.95 22.19
CA LYS A 74 -1.09 -3.01 22.86
C LYS A 74 -0.67 -4.03 21.80
N LYS A 75 0.63 -4.22 21.64
CA LYS A 75 1.22 -5.12 20.65
C LYS A 75 0.86 -6.57 20.98
N SER A 76 -0.22 -7.07 20.40
CA SER A 76 -0.50 -8.50 20.36
C SER A 76 0.27 -9.10 19.18
N ALA A 77 1.14 -10.07 19.44
CA ALA A 77 1.91 -10.75 18.41
C ALA A 77 1.01 -11.30 17.29
N ASN A 78 -0.12 -11.90 17.64
CA ASN A 78 -1.05 -12.47 16.66
C ASN A 78 -1.70 -11.40 15.76
N THR A 79 -2.16 -10.27 16.33
CA THR A 79 -2.75 -9.17 15.53
C THR A 79 -1.74 -8.59 14.57
N ASN A 80 -0.47 -8.40 15.00
CA ASN A 80 0.60 -7.91 14.12
C ASN A 80 0.88 -8.90 12.99
N THR A 81 0.97 -10.19 13.27
CA THR A 81 1.23 -11.22 12.26
C THR A 81 0.13 -11.25 11.20
N LEU A 82 -1.14 -11.30 11.60
CA LEU A 82 -2.28 -11.30 10.68
C LEU A 82 -2.37 -10.00 9.88
N TYR A 83 -2.15 -8.86 10.51
CA TYR A 83 -2.14 -7.58 9.80
C TYR A 83 -1.02 -7.52 8.77
N ASN A 84 0.21 -7.92 9.12
CA ASN A 84 1.34 -7.93 8.21
C ASN A 84 1.14 -8.90 7.04
N GLU A 85 0.47 -10.04 7.26
CA GLU A 85 0.08 -10.97 6.20
C GLU A 85 -0.85 -10.30 5.19
N ILE A 86 -1.90 -9.61 5.68
CA ILE A 86 -2.83 -8.85 4.82
C ILE A 86 -2.07 -7.77 4.03
N ILE A 87 -1.20 -7.00 4.69
CA ILE A 87 -0.45 -5.93 4.04
C ILE A 87 0.46 -6.49 2.95
N LYS A 88 1.17 -7.58 3.22
CA LYS A 88 2.04 -8.22 2.23
C LYS A 88 1.25 -8.71 1.03
N TYR A 89 0.11 -9.35 1.25
CA TYR A 89 -0.79 -9.78 0.18
C TYR A 89 -1.30 -8.58 -0.64
N GLU A 90 -1.82 -7.54 0.01
CA GLU A 90 -2.40 -6.38 -0.68
C GLU A 90 -1.33 -5.54 -1.40
N SER A 91 -0.10 -5.49 -0.90
CA SER A 91 1.01 -4.85 -1.60
C SER A 91 1.29 -5.54 -2.93
N LEU A 92 1.22 -6.87 -2.98
CA LEU A 92 1.43 -7.62 -4.22
C LEU A 92 0.18 -7.62 -5.12
N ASN A 93 -1.01 -7.82 -4.55
CA ASN A 93 -2.26 -7.93 -5.30
C ASN A 93 -2.79 -6.58 -5.78
N THR A 94 -2.88 -5.60 -4.90
CA THR A 94 -3.49 -4.31 -5.21
C THR A 94 -2.46 -3.27 -5.64
N LEU A 95 -1.42 -3.04 -4.84
CA LEU A 95 -0.47 -1.95 -5.13
C LEU A 95 0.45 -2.29 -6.30
N LEU A 96 0.90 -3.52 -6.43
CA LEU A 96 1.70 -3.94 -7.59
C LEU A 96 0.79 -4.36 -8.75
N LEU A 97 0.13 -5.52 -8.66
CA LEU A 97 -0.54 -6.13 -9.81
C LEU A 97 -1.70 -5.27 -10.33
N LYS A 98 -2.73 -5.01 -9.52
CA LYS A 98 -3.93 -4.28 -9.99
C LYS A 98 -3.63 -2.85 -10.43
N ASN A 99 -2.78 -2.13 -9.71
CA ASN A 99 -2.41 -0.78 -10.12
C ASN A 99 -1.65 -0.78 -11.45
N TYR A 100 -0.78 -1.77 -11.66
CA TYR A 100 -0.04 -1.90 -12.90
C TYR A 100 -0.92 -2.38 -14.06
N THR A 101 -1.80 -3.37 -13.86
CA THR A 101 -2.62 -3.95 -14.94
C THR A 101 -3.90 -3.17 -15.20
N ASP A 102 -4.59 -2.70 -14.17
CA ASP A 102 -5.94 -2.17 -14.22
C ASP A 102 -6.00 -0.71 -13.70
N GLY A 103 -4.87 -0.03 -13.60
CA GLY A 103 -4.71 1.31 -13.01
C GLY A 103 -5.49 2.41 -13.73
N GLY A 104 -5.88 2.14 -14.99
CA GLY A 104 -6.66 3.07 -15.78
C GLY A 104 -6.00 4.44 -15.89
N GLN A 105 -6.80 5.48 -15.97
CA GLN A 105 -6.33 6.86 -16.13
C GLN A 105 -5.47 7.38 -14.96
N LEU A 106 -5.66 6.87 -13.74
CA LEU A 106 -4.92 7.31 -12.56
C LEU A 106 -3.41 7.09 -12.69
N PHE A 107 -2.99 6.03 -13.40
CA PHE A 107 -1.59 5.64 -13.49
C PHE A 107 -0.99 5.81 -14.88
N VAL A 108 -1.76 6.28 -15.87
CA VAL A 108 -1.26 6.47 -17.26
C VAL A 108 -0.01 7.33 -17.26
N SER A 109 0.01 8.45 -16.56
CA SER A 109 1.16 9.36 -16.51
C SER A 109 2.39 8.76 -15.80
N PHE A 110 2.22 7.68 -15.05
CA PHE A 110 3.31 7.02 -14.33
C PHE A 110 3.72 5.68 -14.95
N ARG A 111 3.04 5.25 -16.02
CA ARG A 111 3.26 3.93 -16.62
C ARG A 111 4.71 3.73 -17.03
N GLU A 112 5.30 4.70 -17.73
CA GLU A 112 6.68 4.63 -18.16
C GLU A 112 7.65 4.44 -16.99
N TYR A 113 7.46 5.16 -15.90
CA TYR A 113 8.27 5.00 -14.69
C TYR A 113 8.06 3.63 -14.03
N MET A 114 6.84 3.14 -13.97
CA MET A 114 6.53 1.80 -13.45
C MET A 114 7.21 0.72 -14.31
N ASP A 115 7.19 0.86 -15.63
CA ASP A 115 7.85 -0.06 -16.56
C ASP A 115 9.37 -0.05 -16.36
N ILE A 116 9.98 1.12 -16.20
CA ILE A 116 11.41 1.26 -15.92
C ILE A 116 11.77 0.52 -14.61
N GLU A 117 11.01 0.73 -13.53
CA GLU A 117 11.31 0.09 -12.25
C GLU A 117 11.08 -1.43 -12.28
N ILE A 118 10.02 -1.90 -12.92
CA ILE A 118 9.77 -3.34 -13.11
C ILE A 118 10.87 -3.98 -13.95
N ASN A 119 11.33 -3.31 -15.00
CA ASN A 119 12.41 -3.81 -15.85
C ASN A 119 13.77 -3.84 -15.13
N LYS A 120 14.06 -2.86 -14.27
CA LYS A 120 15.28 -2.86 -13.43
C LYS A 120 15.34 -4.07 -12.50
N ILE A 121 14.22 -4.43 -11.89
CA ILE A 121 14.11 -5.59 -11.01
C ILE A 121 14.13 -6.89 -11.83
N GLY A 122 13.45 -6.85 -12.98
CA GLY A 122 13.17 -7.99 -13.85
C GLY A 122 11.79 -8.58 -13.56
N SER A 123 10.88 -8.50 -14.53
CA SER A 123 9.50 -9.00 -14.39
C SER A 123 9.44 -10.48 -14.00
N ASP A 124 10.34 -11.31 -14.55
CA ASP A 124 10.42 -12.73 -14.21
C ASP A 124 10.75 -12.95 -12.73
N LYS A 125 11.72 -12.21 -12.19
CA LYS A 125 12.08 -12.29 -10.77
C LYS A 125 10.91 -11.91 -9.86
N ILE A 126 10.15 -10.87 -10.24
CA ILE A 126 8.96 -10.46 -9.49
C ILE A 126 7.91 -11.56 -9.53
N ILE A 127 7.64 -12.14 -10.71
CA ILE A 127 6.67 -13.20 -10.89
C ILE A 127 7.06 -14.43 -10.07
N ASP A 128 8.32 -14.85 -10.13
CA ASP A 128 8.82 -16.01 -9.39
C ASP A 128 8.71 -15.80 -7.87
N TYR A 129 9.09 -14.61 -7.39
CA TYR A 129 8.93 -14.24 -5.98
C TYR A 129 7.46 -14.33 -5.53
N VAL A 130 6.53 -13.77 -6.32
CA VAL A 130 5.11 -13.78 -5.96
C VAL A 130 4.54 -15.21 -6.00
N LYS A 131 4.92 -16.01 -6.99
CA LYS A 131 4.50 -17.42 -7.06
C LYS A 131 5.03 -18.24 -5.89
N GLU A 132 6.30 -18.05 -5.53
CA GLU A 132 6.89 -18.69 -4.34
C GLU A 132 6.16 -18.25 -3.06
N PHE A 133 5.88 -16.96 -2.91
CA PHE A 133 5.07 -16.46 -1.79
C PHE A 133 3.69 -17.12 -1.73
N CYS A 134 2.99 -17.18 -2.87
CA CYS A 134 1.66 -17.81 -2.94
C CYS A 134 1.70 -19.32 -2.65
N SER A 135 2.74 -20.04 -3.08
CA SER A 135 2.85 -21.49 -2.86
C SER A 135 3.00 -21.88 -1.38
N LYS A 136 3.44 -20.95 -0.54
CA LYS A 136 3.63 -21.16 0.90
C LYS A 136 2.40 -20.80 1.73
N ASN A 137 1.34 -20.29 1.10
CA ASN A 137 0.14 -19.80 1.76
C ASN A 137 -1.12 -20.40 1.12
N ASN A 138 -2.16 -20.56 1.91
CA ASN A 138 -3.46 -21.06 1.44
C ASN A 138 -4.49 -19.93 1.41
N ASP A 139 -5.41 -20.01 0.46
CA ASP A 139 -6.55 -19.10 0.39
C ASP A 139 -7.30 -19.11 1.72
N SER A 140 -7.54 -17.94 2.27
CA SER A 140 -8.13 -17.78 3.60
C SER A 140 -8.97 -16.53 3.72
N LYS A 141 -9.97 -16.59 4.60
CA LYS A 141 -10.70 -15.39 5.05
C LYS A 141 -10.07 -14.91 6.35
N VAL A 142 -9.60 -13.67 6.36
CA VAL A 142 -8.91 -13.10 7.51
C VAL A 142 -9.72 -11.94 8.08
N VAL A 143 -9.89 -11.97 9.41
CA VAL A 143 -10.57 -10.92 10.16
C VAL A 143 -9.59 -10.36 11.19
N VAL A 144 -9.31 -9.05 11.08
CA VAL A 144 -8.49 -8.32 12.03
C VAL A 144 -9.35 -7.23 12.66
N PRO A 145 -9.58 -7.29 13.98
CA PRO A 145 -10.47 -6.33 14.68
C PRO A 145 -10.04 -4.88 14.50
N ILE A 146 -8.71 -4.65 14.48
CA ILE A 146 -8.18 -3.32 14.20
C ILE A 146 -8.60 -2.89 12.79
N TYR A 147 -9.08 -1.68 12.67
CA TYR A 147 -9.64 -1.09 11.45
C TYR A 147 -10.82 -1.87 10.84
N ARG A 148 -11.39 -2.85 11.57
CA ARG A 148 -12.49 -3.72 11.12
C ARG A 148 -12.21 -4.40 9.78
N ILE A 149 -10.96 -4.83 9.57
CA ILE A 149 -10.58 -5.50 8.34
C ILE A 149 -11.24 -6.88 8.30
N ASN A 150 -11.95 -7.15 7.21
CA ASN A 150 -12.53 -8.44 6.86
C ASN A 150 -12.30 -8.64 5.37
N THR A 151 -11.33 -9.48 5.03
CA THR A 151 -10.87 -9.65 3.65
C THR A 151 -10.58 -11.12 3.34
N ILE A 152 -10.53 -11.43 2.05
CA ILE A 152 -10.15 -12.75 1.54
C ILE A 152 -8.77 -12.62 0.91
N LEU A 153 -7.84 -13.43 1.37
CA LEU A 153 -6.51 -13.58 0.78
C LEU A 153 -6.58 -14.74 -0.21
N SER A 154 -6.66 -14.44 -1.51
CA SER A 154 -6.76 -15.42 -2.57
C SER A 154 -5.40 -15.61 -3.25
N TYR A 155 -4.51 -16.33 -2.59
CA TYR A 155 -3.16 -16.61 -3.09
C TYR A 155 -3.18 -17.37 -4.41
N SER A 156 -4.13 -18.28 -4.59
CA SER A 156 -4.35 -19.00 -5.85
C SER A 156 -4.65 -18.03 -7.01
N LEU A 157 -5.54 -17.07 -6.79
CA LEU A 157 -5.90 -16.07 -7.78
C LEU A 157 -4.73 -15.12 -8.07
N LEU A 158 -4.00 -14.67 -7.05
CA LEU A 158 -2.81 -13.83 -7.21
C LEU A 158 -1.75 -14.54 -8.04
N SER A 159 -1.45 -15.82 -7.73
CA SER A 159 -0.50 -16.64 -8.46
C SER A 159 -0.87 -16.80 -9.93
N ASN A 160 -2.15 -16.98 -10.23
CA ASN A 160 -2.63 -17.11 -11.60
C ASN A 160 -2.54 -15.80 -12.39
N ASN A 161 -2.75 -14.66 -11.73
CA ASN A 161 -2.81 -13.36 -12.40
C ASN A 161 -1.47 -12.65 -12.51
N ILE A 162 -0.48 -12.99 -11.68
CA ILE A 162 0.80 -12.26 -11.65
C ILE A 162 1.55 -12.33 -12.99
N GLY A 163 1.33 -13.37 -13.79
CA GLY A 163 1.90 -13.50 -15.13
C GLY A 163 1.51 -12.35 -16.08
N ARG A 164 0.42 -11.62 -15.78
CA ARG A 164 0.01 -10.42 -16.57
C ARG A 164 1.06 -9.31 -16.58
N LEU A 165 1.99 -9.30 -15.64
CA LEU A 165 3.11 -8.36 -15.66
C LEU A 165 4.01 -8.48 -16.90
N LYS A 166 4.04 -9.64 -17.58
CA LYS A 166 4.83 -9.87 -18.81
C LYS A 166 4.18 -9.31 -20.08
N HIS A 167 2.87 -9.18 -20.10
CA HIS A 167 2.11 -8.97 -21.34
C HIS A 167 1.66 -7.54 -21.59
N LEU A 168 2.09 -6.61 -20.75
CA LEU A 168 1.72 -5.19 -20.86
C LEU A 168 2.85 -4.38 -21.50
N LYS A 169 3.25 -4.79 -22.72
CA LYS A 169 4.13 -4.00 -23.57
C LYS A 169 3.31 -3.13 -24.53
#